data_6afdf46e2d4c4b908d6eaa100d8296b7
#
_entry.id   6afdf46e2d4c4b908d6eaa100d8296b7
#
_cell.length_a   1.000
_cell.length_b   1.000
_cell.length_c   1.000
_cell.angle_alpha   90.00
_cell.angle_beta   90.00
_cell.angle_gamma   90.00
#
_symmetry.space_group_name_H-M   'P 1'
#
loop_
_entity.id
_entity.type
_entity.pdbx_description
1 polymer ?
#
loop_
_entity_poly.entity_id
_entity_poly.type
_entity_poly.pdbx_seq_one_letter_code
_entity_poly.pdbx_strand_id
1 'polypeptide(L)'
;MRVIGGTYRSRRLIAPRGLATRPTSDRLRETLFNVLAARVEGAVFADLYAGSGAVGIEAISRGASLVYLVDRAPPAIAAIRSNLAALEIKSGFQIVSSTVSTALRHLAERGPQERCSIIFLDPPYAADDDYAGTLGGIAQSADSLLTPEGIVVAEHGRKMLQPLAECYGPLRRYRVLEQGDAGLSFYSR
;
A
#
# COMPACT_ATOMS: atom_id res chain seq x y z
N MET A 1 -2.31 16.86 -3.78
CA MET A 1 -2.39 15.50 -4.38
C MET A 1 -3.81 15.25 -4.84
N ARG A 2 -4.03 14.31 -5.73
CA ARG A 2 -5.35 14.01 -6.33
C ARG A 2 -5.44 12.53 -6.73
N VAL A 3 -6.64 12.01 -6.92
CA VAL A 3 -6.88 10.70 -7.56
C VAL A 3 -6.52 10.78 -9.04
N ILE A 4 -5.77 9.80 -9.56
CA ILE A 4 -5.21 9.82 -10.92
C ILE A 4 -6.14 9.17 -11.93
N GLY A 5 -6.77 8.06 -11.56
CA GLY A 5 -7.61 7.28 -12.46
C GLY A 5 -8.89 6.75 -11.81
N GLY A 6 -9.71 6.06 -12.58
CA GLY A 6 -10.94 5.42 -12.13
C GLY A 6 -12.10 6.38 -11.84
N THR A 7 -13.04 5.91 -11.04
CA THR A 7 -14.33 6.59 -10.75
C THR A 7 -14.15 7.98 -10.11
N TYR A 8 -13.10 8.15 -9.27
CA TYR A 8 -12.88 9.42 -8.56
C TYR A 8 -11.76 10.27 -9.18
N ARG A 9 -11.41 10.04 -10.45
CA ARG A 9 -10.34 10.77 -11.16
C ARG A 9 -10.44 12.27 -10.95
N SER A 10 -9.27 12.92 -10.78
CA SER A 10 -9.08 14.37 -10.59
C SER A 10 -9.60 14.94 -9.27
N ARG A 11 -10.27 14.16 -8.42
CA ARG A 11 -10.73 14.63 -7.10
C ARG A 11 -9.52 14.87 -6.17
N ARG A 12 -9.56 15.98 -5.46
CA ARG A 12 -8.47 16.39 -4.55
C ARG A 12 -8.49 15.58 -3.27
N LEU A 13 -7.29 15.26 -2.77
CA LEU A 13 -7.06 14.63 -1.48
C LEU A 13 -6.24 15.56 -0.58
N ILE A 14 -6.56 15.57 0.72
CA ILE A 14 -5.80 16.30 1.72
C ILE A 14 -4.68 15.43 2.29
N ALA A 15 -3.56 16.07 2.65
CA ALA A 15 -2.46 15.43 3.36
C ALA A 15 -2.68 15.47 4.87
N PRO A 16 -2.12 14.54 5.66
CA PRO A 16 -2.10 14.62 7.11
C PRO A 16 -1.43 15.90 7.58
N ARG A 17 -2.01 16.57 8.60
CA ARG A 17 -1.41 17.76 9.20
C ARG A 17 -0.19 17.40 10.06
N GLY A 18 0.89 18.17 9.96
CA GLY A 18 2.06 18.06 10.85
C GLY A 18 3.00 16.87 10.58
N LEU A 19 2.74 16.06 9.58
CA LEU A 19 3.67 15.02 9.15
C LEU A 19 4.49 15.55 7.96
N ALA A 20 5.80 15.63 8.13
CA ALA A 20 6.75 15.91 7.05
C ALA A 20 6.94 14.65 6.17
N THR A 21 5.83 14.14 5.64
CA THR A 21 5.86 13.02 4.70
C THR A 21 5.96 13.58 3.29
N ARG A 22 6.88 13.06 2.49
CA ARG A 22 6.87 13.27 1.04
C ARG A 22 5.78 12.33 0.49
N PRO A 23 4.61 12.83 0.09
CA PRO A 23 3.59 11.94 -0.45
C PRO A 23 4.11 11.28 -1.72
N THR A 24 3.79 10.00 -1.94
CA THR A 24 3.97 9.32 -3.23
C THR A 24 3.55 10.28 -4.33
N SER A 25 4.49 10.62 -5.21
CA SER A 25 4.19 11.61 -6.26
C SER A 25 3.04 11.11 -7.14
N ASP A 26 2.22 12.02 -7.66
CA ASP A 26 1.14 11.70 -8.59
C ASP A 26 1.68 10.81 -9.74
N ARG A 27 2.89 11.11 -10.25
CA ARG A 27 3.54 10.38 -11.33
C ARG A 27 3.97 8.96 -10.93
N LEU A 28 4.53 8.77 -9.73
CA LEU A 28 4.92 7.43 -9.26
C LEU A 28 3.71 6.55 -9.00
N ARG A 29 2.64 7.13 -8.42
CA ARG A 29 1.37 6.46 -8.23
C ARG A 29 0.72 6.08 -9.57
N GLU A 30 0.78 6.93 -10.58
CA GLU A 30 0.36 6.59 -11.95
C GLU A 30 1.15 5.39 -12.49
N THR A 31 2.49 5.42 -12.36
CA THR A 31 3.36 4.30 -12.78
C THR A 31 3.01 3.00 -12.05
N LEU A 32 2.83 3.05 -10.72
CA LEU A 32 2.40 1.92 -9.91
C LEU A 32 1.10 1.30 -10.48
N PHE A 33 0.07 2.12 -10.63
CA PHE A 33 -1.24 1.62 -11.07
C PHE A 33 -1.30 1.26 -12.55
N ASN A 34 -0.41 1.77 -13.40
CA ASN A 34 -0.27 1.29 -14.79
C ASN A 34 0.30 -0.13 -14.82
N VAL A 35 1.25 -0.45 -13.93
CA VAL A 35 1.78 -1.82 -13.81
C VAL A 35 0.74 -2.77 -13.23
N LEU A 36 -0.05 -2.30 -12.26
CA LEU A 36 -1.07 -3.08 -11.58
C LEU A 36 -2.39 -3.19 -12.37
N ALA A 37 -2.58 -2.48 -13.47
CA ALA A 37 -3.87 -2.23 -14.12
C ALA A 37 -4.77 -3.47 -14.26
N ALA A 38 -4.21 -4.60 -14.75
CA ALA A 38 -4.95 -5.85 -14.94
C ALA A 38 -5.27 -6.61 -13.63
N ARG A 39 -4.80 -6.13 -12.47
CA ARG A 39 -4.86 -6.82 -11.19
C ARG A 39 -5.66 -6.08 -10.12
N VAL A 40 -6.04 -4.80 -10.37
CA VAL A 40 -6.68 -3.95 -9.36
C VAL A 40 -8.17 -4.19 -9.27
N GLU A 41 -8.84 -4.36 -10.41
CA GLU A 41 -10.29 -4.60 -10.43
C GLU A 41 -10.64 -5.90 -9.70
N GLY A 42 -11.54 -5.81 -8.73
CA GLY A 42 -11.92 -6.93 -7.89
C GLY A 42 -10.90 -7.34 -6.82
N ALA A 43 -9.72 -6.71 -6.77
CA ALA A 43 -8.65 -7.08 -5.83
C ALA A 43 -9.01 -6.78 -4.38
N VAL A 44 -8.50 -7.60 -3.46
CA VAL A 44 -8.28 -7.22 -2.07
C VAL A 44 -6.90 -6.56 -1.98
N PHE A 45 -6.87 -5.29 -1.60
CA PHE A 45 -5.68 -4.45 -1.57
C PHE A 45 -5.35 -4.03 -0.14
N ALA A 46 -4.10 -4.15 0.29
CA ALA A 46 -3.64 -3.60 1.56
C ALA A 46 -2.64 -2.47 1.32
N ASP A 47 -2.98 -1.26 1.79
CA ASP A 47 -2.12 -0.08 1.81
C ASP A 47 -1.52 0.04 3.22
N LEU A 48 -0.30 -0.45 3.37
CA LEU A 48 0.45 -0.40 4.63
C LEU A 48 1.22 0.94 4.69
N TYR A 49 1.16 1.62 5.82
CA TYR A 49 1.65 3.00 5.98
C TYR A 49 0.85 4.01 5.14
N ALA A 50 -0.48 3.91 5.19
CA ALA A 50 -1.38 4.56 4.23
C ALA A 50 -1.34 6.11 4.23
N GLY A 51 -0.87 6.75 5.30
CA GLY A 51 -0.72 8.20 5.37
C GLY A 51 -2.02 8.96 5.09
N SER A 52 -2.12 9.58 3.92
CA SER A 52 -3.36 10.24 3.45
C SER A 52 -4.40 9.27 2.88
N GLY A 53 -4.05 7.99 2.70
CA GLY A 53 -4.84 6.99 1.99
C GLY A 53 -4.78 7.12 0.47
N ALA A 54 -3.84 7.89 -0.09
CA ALA A 54 -3.84 8.20 -1.52
C ALA A 54 -3.70 6.97 -2.42
N VAL A 55 -2.89 5.97 -2.01
CA VAL A 55 -2.70 4.73 -2.77
C VAL A 55 -3.92 3.83 -2.63
N GLY A 56 -4.40 3.60 -1.42
CA GLY A 56 -5.60 2.79 -1.19
C GLY A 56 -6.86 3.40 -1.82
N ILE A 57 -7.05 4.73 -1.76
CA ILE A 57 -8.16 5.43 -2.43
C ILE A 57 -8.04 5.32 -3.96
N GLU A 58 -6.85 5.36 -4.51
CA GLU A 58 -6.62 5.11 -5.93
C GLU A 58 -7.03 3.67 -6.31
N ALA A 59 -6.71 2.68 -5.46
CA ALA A 59 -7.14 1.29 -5.66
C ALA A 59 -8.68 1.16 -5.65
N ILE A 60 -9.36 1.80 -4.68
CA ILE A 60 -10.83 1.88 -4.66
C ILE A 60 -11.37 2.51 -5.95
N SER A 61 -10.78 3.63 -6.37
CA SER A 61 -11.20 4.35 -7.59
C SER A 61 -11.08 3.50 -8.84
N ARG A 62 -10.17 2.53 -8.86
CA ARG A 62 -9.91 1.61 -9.97
C ARG A 62 -10.60 0.25 -9.82
N GLY A 63 -11.53 0.12 -8.87
CA GLY A 63 -12.40 -1.04 -8.75
C GLY A 63 -11.89 -2.16 -7.83
N ALA A 64 -10.95 -1.90 -6.92
CA ALA A 64 -10.62 -2.85 -5.86
C ALA A 64 -11.89 -3.17 -5.04
N SER A 65 -12.11 -4.44 -4.72
CA SER A 65 -13.31 -4.91 -4.01
C SER A 65 -13.24 -4.59 -2.51
N LEU A 66 -12.05 -4.66 -1.93
CA LEU A 66 -11.78 -4.35 -0.53
C LEU A 66 -10.39 -3.75 -0.37
N VAL A 67 -10.30 -2.64 0.36
CA VAL A 67 -9.03 -1.96 0.64
C VAL A 67 -8.82 -1.81 2.13
N TYR A 68 -7.73 -2.37 2.64
CA TYR A 68 -7.25 -2.14 4.00
C TYR A 68 -6.33 -0.92 4.01
N LEU A 69 -6.71 0.13 4.73
CA LEU A 69 -5.94 1.36 4.92
C LEU A 69 -5.31 1.32 6.31
N VAL A 70 -4.04 0.95 6.38
CA VAL A 70 -3.33 0.73 7.65
C VAL A 70 -2.43 1.91 7.98
N ASP A 71 -2.64 2.54 9.12
CA ASP A 71 -1.73 3.53 9.69
C ASP A 71 -1.88 3.58 11.21
N ARG A 72 -0.82 3.96 11.92
CA ARG A 72 -0.86 4.12 13.38
C ARG A 72 -1.03 5.57 13.83
N ALA A 73 -0.74 6.53 12.95
CA ALA A 73 -0.70 7.94 13.30
C ALA A 73 -2.12 8.55 13.29
N PRO A 74 -2.61 9.16 14.38
CA PRO A 74 -3.93 9.77 14.41
C PRO A 74 -4.17 10.82 13.31
N PRO A 75 -3.18 11.68 12.94
CA PRO A 75 -3.36 12.61 11.82
C PRO A 75 -3.56 11.91 10.47
N ALA A 76 -2.90 10.76 10.23
CA ALA A 76 -3.09 9.96 9.03
C ALA A 76 -4.50 9.36 8.99
N ILE A 77 -4.95 8.74 10.07
CA ILE A 77 -6.31 8.19 10.20
C ILE A 77 -7.37 9.28 9.98
N ALA A 78 -7.16 10.48 10.53
CA ALA A 78 -8.08 11.62 10.32
C ALA A 78 -8.11 12.05 8.85
N ALA A 79 -6.95 12.10 8.17
CA ALA A 79 -6.86 12.45 6.75
C ALA A 79 -7.55 11.40 5.87
N ILE A 80 -7.33 10.09 6.13
CA ILE A 80 -8.00 8.99 5.43
C ILE A 80 -9.52 9.14 5.54
N ARG A 81 -10.05 9.32 6.75
CA ARG A 81 -11.50 9.49 6.99
C ARG A 81 -12.06 10.69 6.25
N SER A 82 -11.36 11.83 6.30
CA SER A 82 -11.77 13.06 5.62
C SER A 82 -11.78 12.90 4.10
N ASN A 83 -10.76 12.22 3.55
CA ASN A 83 -10.67 11.96 2.12
C ASN A 83 -11.78 11.02 1.62
N LEU A 84 -12.04 9.92 2.34
CA LEU A 84 -13.13 9.00 2.01
C LEU A 84 -14.50 9.69 2.08
N ALA A 85 -14.73 10.50 3.12
CA ALA A 85 -15.97 11.27 3.29
C ALA A 85 -16.16 12.30 2.16
N ALA A 86 -15.10 13.04 1.81
CA ALA A 86 -15.15 14.05 0.72
C ALA A 86 -15.40 13.43 -0.66
N LEU A 87 -15.05 12.16 -0.84
CA LEU A 87 -15.31 11.37 -2.04
C LEU A 87 -16.64 10.60 -1.98
N GLU A 88 -17.35 10.68 -0.85
CA GLU A 88 -18.60 9.94 -0.60
C GLU A 88 -18.43 8.40 -0.70
N ILE A 89 -17.22 7.89 -0.42
CA ILE A 89 -16.95 6.45 -0.41
C ILE A 89 -17.48 5.87 0.90
N LYS A 90 -18.47 4.97 0.81
CA LYS A 90 -19.19 4.42 1.98
C LYS A 90 -18.86 2.96 2.28
N SER A 91 -18.25 2.23 1.33
CA SER A 91 -17.96 0.79 1.43
C SER A 91 -16.74 0.42 0.62
N GLY A 92 -16.32 -0.86 0.68
CA GLY A 92 -15.14 -1.36 -0.04
C GLY A 92 -13.81 -1.01 0.64
N PHE A 93 -13.84 -0.61 1.92
CA PHE A 93 -12.62 -0.32 2.67
C PHE A 93 -12.75 -0.67 4.16
N GLN A 94 -11.60 -0.86 4.79
CA GLN A 94 -11.45 -0.92 6.25
C GLN A 94 -10.25 -0.06 6.68
N ILE A 95 -10.47 0.84 7.63
CA ILE A 95 -9.40 1.64 8.25
C ILE A 95 -8.87 0.87 9.45
N VAL A 96 -7.59 0.52 9.42
CA VAL A 96 -6.92 -0.24 10.48
C VAL A 96 -5.97 0.69 11.23
N SER A 97 -6.41 1.20 12.38
CA SER A 97 -5.61 2.11 13.23
C SER A 97 -4.71 1.28 14.16
N SER A 98 -3.59 0.79 13.64
CA SER A 98 -2.62 -0.02 14.39
C SER A 98 -1.23 0.03 13.76
N THR A 99 -0.24 -0.61 14.39
CA THR A 99 1.04 -0.87 13.76
C THR A 99 0.88 -1.86 12.61
N VAL A 100 1.77 -1.80 11.61
CA VAL A 100 1.76 -2.73 10.48
C VAL A 100 1.90 -4.18 10.94
N SER A 101 2.78 -4.47 11.92
CA SER A 101 2.95 -5.82 12.46
C SER A 101 1.66 -6.38 13.09
N THR A 102 0.90 -5.54 13.80
CA THR A 102 -0.40 -5.93 14.37
C THR A 102 -1.43 -6.13 13.26
N ALA A 103 -1.46 -5.24 12.26
CA ALA A 103 -2.37 -5.37 11.12
C ALA A 103 -2.12 -6.66 10.33
N LEU A 104 -0.86 -6.99 10.01
CA LEU A 104 -0.50 -8.21 9.28
C LEU A 104 -0.96 -9.47 10.02
N ARG A 105 -0.82 -9.50 11.35
CA ARG A 105 -1.29 -10.62 12.18
C ARG A 105 -2.81 -10.80 12.06
N HIS A 106 -3.58 -9.71 12.23
CA HIS A 106 -5.04 -9.74 12.10
C HIS A 106 -5.51 -10.09 10.69
N LEU A 107 -4.79 -9.62 9.66
CA LEU A 107 -5.11 -9.96 8.27
C LEU A 107 -4.84 -11.45 7.96
N ALA A 108 -3.79 -12.03 8.57
CA ALA A 108 -3.47 -13.44 8.40
C ALA A 108 -4.49 -14.39 9.05
N GLU A 109 -5.25 -13.91 10.03
CA GLU A 109 -6.32 -14.68 10.71
C GLU A 109 -7.65 -14.68 9.93
N ARG A 110 -7.73 -13.90 8.83
CA ARG A 110 -8.94 -13.81 8.02
C ARG A 110 -9.10 -14.97 7.07
N GLY A 111 -10.35 -15.17 6.62
CA GLY A 111 -10.66 -16.26 5.69
C GLY A 111 -10.00 -16.09 4.31
N PRO A 112 -9.96 -17.19 3.53
CA PRO A 112 -9.33 -17.17 2.19
C PRO A 112 -9.86 -16.10 1.24
N GLN A 113 -11.12 -15.69 1.40
CA GLN A 113 -11.79 -14.66 0.59
C GLN A 113 -11.24 -13.24 0.83
N GLU A 114 -10.57 -13.02 1.97
CA GLU A 114 -9.99 -11.73 2.34
C GLU A 114 -8.46 -11.71 2.21
N ARG A 115 -7.86 -12.74 1.62
CA ARG A 115 -6.42 -12.72 1.29
C ARG A 115 -6.13 -11.63 0.27
N CYS A 116 -5.03 -10.92 0.49
CA CYS A 116 -4.65 -9.81 -0.36
C CYS A 116 -4.15 -10.29 -1.72
N SER A 117 -4.70 -9.72 -2.78
CA SER A 117 -4.14 -9.85 -4.13
C SER A 117 -2.95 -8.91 -4.29
N ILE A 118 -2.98 -7.76 -3.58
CA ILE A 118 -1.93 -6.74 -3.65
C ILE A 118 -1.69 -6.21 -2.24
N ILE A 119 -0.42 -6.20 -1.81
CA ILE A 119 0.04 -5.49 -0.62
C ILE A 119 1.02 -4.40 -1.07
N PHE A 120 0.73 -3.15 -0.72
CA PHE A 120 1.61 -2.01 -0.95
C PHE A 120 2.19 -1.52 0.38
N LEU A 121 3.47 -1.15 0.40
CA LEU A 121 4.12 -0.56 1.56
C LEU A 121 5.04 0.61 1.17
N ASP A 122 4.94 1.70 1.94
CA ASP A 122 5.77 2.90 1.84
C ASP A 122 6.10 3.40 3.25
N PRO A 123 6.98 2.69 3.99
CA PRO A 123 7.39 3.12 5.33
C PRO A 123 8.10 4.47 5.28
N PRO A 124 8.08 5.27 6.38
CA PRO A 124 8.79 6.54 6.45
C PRO A 124 10.29 6.37 6.19
N TYR A 125 10.89 7.26 5.41
CA TYR A 125 12.30 7.19 4.96
C TYR A 125 13.36 7.06 6.08
N ALA A 126 13.02 7.35 7.32
CA ALA A 126 13.93 7.21 8.47
C ALA A 126 13.97 5.79 9.06
N ALA A 127 13.25 4.84 8.48
CA ALA A 127 13.01 3.52 9.05
C ALA A 127 13.40 2.41 8.07
N ASP A 128 14.69 2.34 7.67
CA ASP A 128 15.22 1.26 6.82
C ASP A 128 14.91 -0.13 7.41
N ASP A 129 14.89 -0.26 8.75
CA ASP A 129 14.51 -1.48 9.46
C ASP A 129 13.03 -1.88 9.27
N ASP A 130 12.14 -0.93 8.98
CA ASP A 130 10.72 -1.20 8.77
C ASP A 130 10.47 -1.99 7.47
N TYR A 131 11.32 -1.83 6.44
CA TYR A 131 11.20 -2.64 5.22
C TYR A 131 11.48 -4.11 5.48
N ALA A 132 12.63 -4.41 6.10
CA ALA A 132 13.02 -5.78 6.39
C ALA A 132 12.02 -6.46 7.35
N GLY A 133 11.58 -5.74 8.38
CA GLY A 133 10.58 -6.21 9.34
C GLY A 133 9.22 -6.46 8.68
N THR A 134 8.75 -5.55 7.83
CA THR A 134 7.45 -5.67 7.15
C THR A 134 7.47 -6.77 6.09
N LEU A 135 8.47 -6.78 5.20
CA LEU A 135 8.61 -7.81 4.18
C LEU A 135 8.83 -9.21 4.79
N GLY A 136 9.63 -9.29 5.87
CA GLY A 136 9.80 -10.52 6.64
C GLY A 136 8.51 -11.01 7.29
N GLY A 137 7.72 -10.11 7.87
CA GLY A 137 6.42 -10.43 8.47
C GLY A 137 5.39 -10.91 7.42
N ILE A 138 5.36 -10.28 6.25
CA ILE A 138 4.53 -10.74 5.13
C ILE A 138 4.99 -12.12 4.67
N ALA A 139 6.30 -12.33 4.53
CA ALA A 139 6.89 -13.61 4.11
C ALA A 139 6.55 -14.76 5.05
N GLN A 140 6.61 -14.52 6.37
CA GLN A 140 6.27 -15.53 7.40
C GLN A 140 4.81 -15.98 7.33
N SER A 141 3.92 -15.10 6.91
CA SER A 141 2.47 -15.35 6.84
C SER A 141 1.94 -15.37 5.39
N ALA A 142 2.81 -15.55 4.39
CA ALA A 142 2.46 -15.40 2.99
C ALA A 142 1.29 -16.30 2.55
N ASP A 143 1.20 -17.52 3.08
CA ASP A 143 0.14 -18.48 2.74
C ASP A 143 -1.24 -18.06 3.24
N SER A 144 -1.31 -17.31 4.33
CA SER A 144 -2.58 -16.81 4.90
C SER A 144 -2.90 -15.38 4.46
N LEU A 145 -1.88 -14.56 4.19
CA LEU A 145 -2.03 -13.16 3.79
C LEU A 145 -2.29 -12.95 2.30
N LEU A 146 -1.62 -13.73 1.45
CA LEU A 146 -1.63 -13.51 0.00
C LEU A 146 -2.45 -14.58 -0.72
N THR A 147 -3.11 -14.15 -1.78
CA THR A 147 -3.61 -15.11 -2.79
C THR A 147 -2.44 -15.83 -3.45
N PRO A 148 -2.64 -16.99 -4.12
CA PRO A 148 -1.55 -17.70 -4.81
C PRO A 148 -0.76 -16.81 -5.78
N GLU A 149 -1.44 -15.89 -6.47
CA GLU A 149 -0.86 -14.93 -7.41
C GLU A 149 -0.63 -13.54 -6.80
N GLY A 150 -0.73 -13.45 -5.47
CA GLY A 150 -0.60 -12.19 -4.74
C GLY A 150 0.78 -11.57 -4.90
N ILE A 151 0.82 -10.26 -4.96
CA ILE A 151 2.05 -9.49 -5.11
C ILE A 151 2.23 -8.50 -3.96
N VAL A 152 3.48 -8.24 -3.64
CA VAL A 152 3.89 -7.22 -2.68
C VAL A 152 4.69 -6.15 -3.43
N VAL A 153 4.33 -4.89 -3.23
CA VAL A 153 5.03 -3.75 -3.84
C VAL A 153 5.56 -2.85 -2.75
N ALA A 154 6.86 -2.65 -2.73
CA ALA A 154 7.52 -1.72 -1.82
C ALA A 154 7.96 -0.46 -2.58
N GLU A 155 7.42 0.71 -2.18
CA GLU A 155 7.97 2.00 -2.58
C GLU A 155 9.19 2.29 -1.69
N HIS A 156 10.27 2.79 -2.26
CA HIS A 156 11.50 3.08 -1.54
C HIS A 156 12.29 4.22 -2.18
N GLY A 157 13.21 4.81 -1.45
CA GLY A 157 14.18 5.75 -2.01
C GLY A 157 15.13 5.03 -2.97
N ARG A 158 15.51 5.68 -4.06
CA ARG A 158 16.51 5.14 -5.00
C ARG A 158 17.90 4.99 -4.35
N LYS A 159 18.23 5.90 -3.41
CA LYS A 159 19.49 5.91 -2.66
C LYS A 159 19.23 5.45 -1.22
N MET A 160 18.91 4.19 -1.03
CA MET A 160 18.83 3.60 0.31
C MET A 160 20.24 3.29 0.84
N LEU A 161 20.45 3.44 2.16
CA LEU A 161 21.67 2.99 2.83
C LEU A 161 21.79 1.47 2.75
N GLN A 162 20.66 0.76 2.88
CA GLN A 162 20.56 -0.70 2.73
C GLN A 162 19.54 -1.03 1.64
N PRO A 163 20.01 -1.52 0.46
CA PRO A 163 19.10 -1.96 -0.59
C PRO A 163 18.17 -3.07 -0.12
N LEU A 164 16.93 -3.07 -0.62
CA LEU A 164 16.00 -4.16 -0.35
C LEU A 164 16.57 -5.49 -0.86
N ALA A 165 16.44 -6.55 -0.06
CA ALA A 165 16.90 -7.88 -0.46
C ALA A 165 16.11 -8.42 -1.66
N GLU A 166 16.72 -9.31 -2.42
CA GLU A 166 16.06 -9.99 -3.53
C GLU A 166 15.02 -11.01 -3.07
N CYS A 167 15.20 -11.54 -1.85
CA CYS A 167 14.31 -12.53 -1.28
C CYS A 167 14.01 -12.24 0.20
N TYR A 168 12.76 -12.49 0.61
CA TYR A 168 12.31 -12.55 1.99
C TYR A 168 11.48 -13.84 2.14
N GLY A 169 12.07 -14.90 2.70
CA GLY A 169 11.43 -16.21 2.75
C GLY A 169 10.95 -16.67 1.36
N PRO A 170 9.65 -16.94 1.16
CA PRO A 170 9.10 -17.34 -0.13
C PRO A 170 8.95 -16.19 -1.13
N LEU A 171 9.02 -14.94 -0.68
CA LEU A 171 8.88 -13.77 -1.56
C LEU A 171 10.16 -13.55 -2.35
N ARG A 172 10.05 -13.47 -3.69
CA ARG A 172 11.16 -13.18 -4.60
C ARG A 172 10.87 -11.90 -5.37
N ARG A 173 11.86 -11.00 -5.44
CA ARG A 173 11.76 -9.77 -6.22
C ARG A 173 11.93 -10.11 -7.71
N TYR A 174 10.87 -9.87 -8.49
CA TYR A 174 10.87 -10.14 -9.92
C TYR A 174 11.00 -8.88 -10.79
N ARG A 175 10.80 -7.69 -10.19
CA ARG A 175 10.86 -6.43 -10.93
C ARG A 175 11.24 -5.27 -10.03
N VAL A 176 12.02 -4.34 -10.57
CA VAL A 176 12.28 -3.01 -9.99
C VAL A 176 11.97 -1.96 -11.04
N LEU A 177 11.29 -0.89 -10.65
CA LEU A 177 11.09 0.31 -11.46
C LEU A 177 11.64 1.50 -10.71
N GLU A 178 12.40 2.34 -11.39
CA GLU A 178 12.94 3.57 -10.84
C GLU A 178 12.31 4.77 -11.53
N GLN A 179 11.94 5.79 -10.75
CA GLN A 179 11.39 7.03 -11.25
C GLN A 179 11.82 8.21 -10.39
N GLY A 180 12.70 9.05 -10.92
CA GLY A 180 13.31 10.15 -10.16
C GLY A 180 14.14 9.60 -9.00
N ASP A 181 13.83 10.03 -7.77
CA ASP A 181 14.50 9.61 -6.54
C ASP A 181 13.79 8.43 -5.83
N ALA A 182 12.74 7.89 -6.42
CA ALA A 182 11.98 6.78 -5.87
C ALA A 182 12.09 5.51 -6.72
N GLY A 183 11.85 4.36 -6.10
CA GLY A 183 11.78 3.06 -6.72
C GLY A 183 10.57 2.27 -6.24
N LEU A 184 10.13 1.33 -7.07
CA LEU A 184 9.11 0.35 -6.76
C LEU A 184 9.71 -1.04 -6.95
N SER A 185 9.81 -1.81 -5.88
CA SER A 185 10.24 -3.21 -5.91
C SER A 185 9.03 -4.12 -5.81
N PHE A 186 8.88 -5.04 -6.75
CA PHE A 186 7.76 -5.97 -6.86
C PHE A 186 8.21 -7.37 -6.48
N TYR A 187 7.50 -8.00 -5.55
CA TYR A 187 7.74 -9.36 -5.08
C TYR A 187 6.51 -10.23 -5.32
N SER A 188 6.74 -11.51 -5.58
CA SER A 188 5.75 -12.58 -5.59
C SER A 188 6.30 -13.82 -4.91
N ARG A 189 5.42 -14.77 -4.65
CA ARG A 189 5.81 -16.09 -4.13
C ARG A 189 6.40 -16.94 -5.24
#